data_9f0b450064f9e6ebdbd25fe57e7d8524
#
_entry.id   9f0b450064f9e6ebdbd25fe57e7d8524
#
_cell.length_a   1.000
_cell.length_b   1.000
_cell.length_c   1.000
_cell.angle_alpha   90.00
_cell.angle_beta   90.00
_cell.angle_gamma   90.00
#
_symmetry.space_group_name_H-M   'P 1'
#
loop_
_entity.id
_entity.type
_entity.pdbx_description
1 polymer ?
#
loop_
_entity_poly.entity_id
_entity_poly.type
_entity_poly.pdbx_seq_one_letter_code
_entity_poly.pdbx_strand_id
1 'polypeptide(L)'
;MSHTRVRKDSTLGSYLLPGLDYRSSKAVRARDQVFLTGATGLTIDGQQLIGEGDPASQAENAMEVVKVLIEEAGATLQDICKITVYVTKAEYFRLVYPVIERYLGMVNPVSTGLVITELARPEIDFEIDIFAVIPENVEAKKTILTPNYTKDSETGNDSLSSAAIVRSNSLIFLSGQTGYNLSGVFVGENNPAAQADNAMKCVRHLLEEVGGQMDDICKVITYIRDVSFREATYRVLAEHMRGVKPVSTGLVVEGFDNEKIDFSIDVLAAI
;
A
#
# COMPACT_ATOMS: atom_id res chain seq x y z
N MET A 1 -24.01 -12.32 -9.50
CA MET A 1 -23.29 -11.26 -10.23
C MET A 1 -21.96 -11.84 -10.68
N SER A 2 -21.61 -11.76 -11.96
CA SER A 2 -20.32 -12.25 -12.47
C SER A 2 -19.25 -11.17 -12.30
N HIS A 3 -18.08 -11.55 -11.77
CA HIS A 3 -16.91 -10.68 -11.78
C HIS A 3 -16.31 -10.62 -13.20
N THR A 4 -15.81 -9.47 -13.61
CA THR A 4 -15.00 -9.35 -14.82
C THR A 4 -13.56 -9.75 -14.49
N ARG A 5 -13.03 -10.72 -15.23
CA ARG A 5 -11.64 -11.17 -15.10
C ARG A 5 -10.85 -10.78 -16.33
N VAL A 6 -9.75 -10.08 -16.12
CA VAL A 6 -8.84 -9.62 -17.15
C VAL A 6 -7.65 -10.57 -17.20
N ARG A 7 -7.31 -11.02 -18.42
CA ARG A 7 -6.15 -11.92 -18.65
C ARG A 7 -6.16 -13.15 -17.71
N LYS A 8 -7.31 -13.81 -17.61
CA LYS A 8 -7.61 -14.92 -16.68
C LYS A 8 -6.76 -16.19 -16.86
N ASP A 9 -6.03 -16.32 -17.95
CA ASP A 9 -5.20 -17.46 -18.28
C ASP A 9 -3.70 -17.16 -18.09
N SER A 10 -3.39 -16.19 -17.24
CA SER A 10 -2.02 -15.85 -16.88
C SER A 10 -1.40 -17.00 -16.08
N THR A 11 -0.39 -17.65 -16.66
CA THR A 11 0.34 -18.77 -16.05
C THR A 11 1.43 -18.26 -15.12
N LEU A 12 1.06 -17.78 -13.93
CA LEU A 12 2.05 -17.50 -12.87
C LEU A 12 2.80 -18.76 -12.43
N GLY A 13 2.12 -19.91 -12.49
CA GLY A 13 2.65 -21.15 -11.94
C GLY A 13 3.74 -21.84 -12.77
N SER A 14 3.65 -21.83 -14.09
CA SER A 14 4.65 -22.50 -14.95
C SER A 14 6.04 -21.86 -14.86
N TYR A 15 6.08 -20.66 -14.37
CA TYR A 15 7.25 -19.79 -14.23
C TYR A 15 7.96 -19.98 -12.87
N LEU A 16 7.20 -20.11 -11.77
CA LEU A 16 7.74 -20.33 -10.43
C LEU A 16 7.98 -21.83 -10.16
N LEU A 17 7.08 -22.69 -10.64
CA LEU A 17 7.11 -24.12 -10.42
C LEU A 17 6.80 -24.84 -11.73
N PRO A 18 7.81 -25.33 -12.45
CA PRO A 18 7.61 -26.09 -13.70
C PRO A 18 6.61 -27.24 -13.50
N GLY A 19 5.57 -27.30 -14.34
CA GLY A 19 4.54 -28.33 -14.27
C GLY A 19 3.34 -28.00 -13.38
N LEU A 20 3.32 -26.85 -12.70
CA LEU A 20 2.16 -26.36 -11.96
C LEU A 20 1.23 -25.59 -12.90
N ASP A 21 0.02 -26.08 -13.14
CA ASP A 21 -1.04 -25.36 -13.87
C ASP A 21 -1.84 -24.48 -12.89
N TYR A 22 -1.17 -23.46 -12.32
CA TYR A 22 -1.84 -22.43 -11.53
C TYR A 22 -2.18 -21.24 -12.42
N ARG A 23 -3.48 -21.05 -12.66
CA ARG A 23 -3.99 -19.95 -13.48
C ARG A 23 -4.60 -18.88 -12.61
N SER A 24 -4.15 -17.64 -12.78
CA SER A 24 -4.69 -16.47 -12.12
C SER A 24 -5.15 -15.43 -13.15
N SER A 25 -5.95 -14.48 -12.69
CA SER A 25 -6.26 -13.28 -13.47
C SER A 25 -5.25 -12.19 -13.16
N LYS A 26 -4.89 -11.37 -14.12
CA LYS A 26 -4.04 -10.19 -13.90
C LYS A 26 -4.81 -9.06 -13.23
N ALA A 27 -6.11 -8.95 -13.51
CA ALA A 27 -7.00 -8.07 -12.77
C ALA A 27 -8.39 -8.71 -12.60
N VAL A 28 -9.09 -8.33 -11.55
CA VAL A 28 -10.47 -8.71 -11.29
C VAL A 28 -11.25 -7.46 -10.92
N ARG A 29 -12.35 -7.19 -11.65
CA ARG A 29 -13.32 -6.20 -11.26
C ARG A 29 -14.54 -6.86 -10.61
N ALA A 30 -14.88 -6.41 -9.41
CA ALA A 30 -16.05 -6.84 -8.65
C ALA A 30 -16.90 -5.60 -8.33
N ARG A 31 -17.93 -5.35 -9.11
CA ARG A 31 -18.75 -4.12 -9.05
C ARG A 31 -17.89 -2.88 -9.34
N ASP A 32 -17.73 -2.01 -8.35
CA ASP A 32 -16.91 -0.79 -8.37
C ASP A 32 -15.44 -1.02 -7.95
N GLN A 33 -15.13 -2.19 -7.39
CA GLN A 33 -13.78 -2.50 -6.90
C GLN A 33 -12.94 -3.19 -7.97
N VAL A 34 -11.69 -2.78 -8.10
CA VAL A 34 -10.71 -3.37 -9.01
C VAL A 34 -9.48 -3.80 -8.22
N PHE A 35 -9.12 -5.07 -8.40
CA PHE A 35 -7.97 -5.72 -7.79
C PHE A 35 -6.99 -6.08 -8.90
N LEU A 36 -5.75 -5.70 -8.78
CA LEU A 36 -4.67 -6.09 -9.68
C LEU A 36 -3.77 -7.13 -9.01
N THR A 37 -3.12 -7.95 -9.83
CA THR A 37 -1.96 -8.73 -9.37
C THR A 37 -0.81 -7.77 -9.06
N GLY A 38 0.08 -8.15 -8.14
CA GLY A 38 1.31 -7.42 -7.90
C GLY A 38 2.05 -7.21 -9.22
N ALA A 39 2.36 -5.94 -9.53
CA ALA A 39 3.10 -5.58 -10.74
C ALA A 39 4.57 -5.36 -10.39
N THR A 40 5.44 -5.93 -11.21
CA THR A 40 6.90 -5.97 -11.02
C THR A 40 7.62 -5.54 -12.29
N GLY A 41 8.94 -5.74 -12.36
CA GLY A 41 9.70 -5.62 -13.59
C GLY A 41 9.32 -6.65 -14.68
N LEU A 42 8.43 -7.60 -14.40
CA LEU A 42 7.98 -8.57 -15.40
C LEU A 42 7.04 -7.94 -16.42
N THR A 43 7.25 -8.28 -17.69
CA THR A 43 6.31 -7.93 -18.75
C THR A 43 4.92 -8.47 -18.48
N ILE A 44 3.89 -7.88 -19.08
CA ILE A 44 2.49 -8.22 -18.81
C ILE A 44 2.15 -9.69 -19.09
N ASP A 45 2.89 -10.34 -20.00
CA ASP A 45 2.79 -11.79 -20.26
C ASP A 45 3.66 -12.65 -19.32
N GLY A 46 4.47 -12.02 -18.46
CA GLY A 46 5.35 -12.67 -17.51
C GLY A 46 6.58 -13.34 -18.13
N GLN A 47 6.90 -13.09 -19.39
CA GLN A 47 7.96 -13.79 -20.11
C GLN A 47 9.35 -13.19 -19.89
N GLN A 48 9.44 -11.89 -19.69
CA GLN A 48 10.69 -11.17 -19.56
C GLN A 48 10.73 -10.33 -18.30
N LEU A 49 11.90 -10.21 -17.70
CA LEU A 49 12.18 -9.24 -16.64
C LEU A 49 12.87 -8.02 -17.27
N ILE A 50 12.27 -6.88 -17.08
CA ILE A 50 12.82 -5.57 -17.45
C ILE A 50 13.52 -5.00 -16.23
N GLY A 51 14.73 -4.46 -16.39
CA GLY A 51 15.43 -3.78 -15.29
C GLY A 51 16.04 -4.73 -14.27
N GLU A 52 16.60 -5.87 -14.67
CA GLU A 52 17.39 -6.71 -13.75
C GLU A 52 18.52 -5.88 -13.12
N GLY A 53 18.57 -5.83 -11.76
CA GLY A 53 19.50 -5.00 -11.01
C GLY A 53 19.21 -3.48 -11.04
N ASP A 54 18.09 -3.07 -11.64
CA ASP A 54 17.65 -1.67 -11.71
C ASP A 54 16.18 -1.53 -11.26
N PRO A 55 15.94 -1.29 -9.96
CA PRO A 55 14.58 -1.19 -9.43
C PRO A 55 13.77 -0.01 -10.02
N ALA A 56 14.41 1.06 -10.50
CA ALA A 56 13.70 2.14 -11.17
C ALA A 56 13.11 1.69 -12.52
N SER A 57 13.89 0.94 -13.33
CA SER A 57 13.39 0.35 -14.57
C SER A 57 12.32 -0.72 -14.32
N GLN A 58 12.43 -1.49 -13.21
CA GLN A 58 11.38 -2.41 -12.78
C GLN A 58 10.09 -1.66 -12.44
N ALA A 59 10.19 -0.56 -11.70
CA ALA A 59 9.04 0.28 -11.35
C ALA A 59 8.39 0.92 -12.60
N GLU A 60 9.18 1.39 -13.56
CA GLU A 60 8.66 1.94 -14.83
C GLU A 60 7.82 0.90 -15.57
N ASN A 61 8.36 -0.32 -15.76
CA ASN A 61 7.63 -1.40 -16.42
C ASN A 61 6.36 -1.77 -15.63
N ALA A 62 6.45 -1.85 -14.30
CA ALA A 62 5.31 -2.18 -13.45
C ALA A 62 4.18 -1.15 -13.60
N MET A 63 4.50 0.14 -13.65
CA MET A 63 3.49 1.19 -13.81
C MET A 63 2.84 1.17 -15.20
N GLU A 64 3.59 0.85 -16.26
CA GLU A 64 3.00 0.63 -17.60
C GLU A 64 2.06 -0.60 -17.58
N VAL A 65 2.43 -1.69 -16.92
CA VAL A 65 1.57 -2.87 -16.73
C VAL A 65 0.30 -2.49 -15.95
N VAL A 66 0.43 -1.76 -14.84
CA VAL A 66 -0.70 -1.26 -14.05
C VAL A 66 -1.67 -0.46 -14.91
N LYS A 67 -1.16 0.49 -15.70
CA LYS A 67 -1.96 1.33 -16.59
C LYS A 67 -2.79 0.50 -17.58
N VAL A 68 -2.17 -0.46 -18.24
CA VAL A 68 -2.88 -1.36 -19.18
C VAL A 68 -3.95 -2.18 -18.45
N LEU A 69 -3.61 -2.80 -17.32
CA LEU A 69 -4.52 -3.69 -16.61
C LEU A 69 -5.72 -2.97 -16.00
N ILE A 70 -5.53 -1.76 -15.48
CA ILE A 70 -6.61 -0.99 -14.88
C ILE A 70 -7.60 -0.50 -15.94
N GLU A 71 -7.09 -0.12 -17.12
CA GLU A 71 -7.91 0.26 -18.28
C GLU A 71 -8.70 -0.95 -18.84
N GLU A 72 -8.06 -2.12 -18.98
CA GLU A 72 -8.74 -3.37 -19.38
C GLU A 72 -9.82 -3.81 -18.37
N ALA A 73 -9.65 -3.47 -17.09
CA ALA A 73 -10.67 -3.69 -16.05
C ALA A 73 -11.81 -2.65 -16.10
N GLY A 74 -11.73 -1.64 -16.98
CA GLY A 74 -12.71 -0.58 -17.12
C GLY A 74 -12.66 0.46 -16.02
N ALA A 75 -11.47 0.73 -15.49
CA ALA A 75 -11.14 1.80 -14.56
C ALA A 75 -10.01 2.66 -15.14
N THR A 76 -9.56 3.63 -14.36
CA THR A 76 -8.46 4.54 -14.73
C THR A 76 -7.48 4.68 -13.58
N LEU A 77 -6.31 5.25 -13.81
CA LEU A 77 -5.35 5.55 -12.73
C LEU A 77 -5.99 6.45 -11.65
N GLN A 78 -6.95 7.31 -12.03
CA GLN A 78 -7.65 8.21 -11.08
C GLN A 78 -8.50 7.45 -10.06
N ASP A 79 -8.86 6.20 -10.34
CA ASP A 79 -9.68 5.37 -9.45
C ASP A 79 -8.85 4.63 -8.41
N ILE A 80 -7.50 4.67 -8.51
CA ILE A 80 -6.60 4.06 -7.54
C ILE A 80 -6.77 4.77 -6.19
N CYS A 81 -7.03 3.97 -5.15
CA CYS A 81 -7.22 4.45 -3.78
C CYS A 81 -6.03 4.10 -2.89
N LYS A 82 -5.45 2.91 -3.07
CA LYS A 82 -4.33 2.43 -2.26
C LYS A 82 -3.28 1.74 -3.12
N ILE A 83 -2.02 1.99 -2.75
CA ILE A 83 -0.87 1.23 -3.23
C ILE A 83 -0.10 0.65 -2.04
N THR A 84 0.49 -0.52 -2.24
CA THR A 84 1.52 -1.06 -1.34
C THR A 84 2.77 -1.30 -2.18
N VAL A 85 3.87 -0.71 -1.75
CA VAL A 85 5.16 -0.78 -2.44
C VAL A 85 6.07 -1.71 -1.65
N TYR A 86 6.56 -2.75 -2.30
CA TYR A 86 7.53 -3.69 -1.74
C TYR A 86 8.87 -3.50 -2.44
N VAL A 87 9.93 -3.40 -1.65
CA VAL A 87 11.31 -3.37 -2.13
C VAL A 87 12.17 -4.34 -1.32
N THR A 88 13.25 -4.84 -1.93
CA THR A 88 14.19 -5.73 -1.25
C THR A 88 15.24 -4.98 -0.42
N LYS A 89 15.39 -3.67 -0.63
CA LYS A 89 16.31 -2.80 0.14
C LYS A 89 15.71 -1.42 0.34
N ALA A 90 15.92 -0.83 1.51
CA ALA A 90 15.35 0.47 1.87
C ALA A 90 15.79 1.61 0.92
N GLU A 91 17.04 1.58 0.45
CA GLU A 91 17.56 2.58 -0.49
C GLU A 91 16.84 2.60 -1.84
N TYR A 92 16.10 1.55 -2.19
CA TYR A 92 15.36 1.48 -3.44
C TYR A 92 14.13 2.39 -3.45
N PHE A 93 13.57 2.76 -2.30
CA PHE A 93 12.46 3.71 -2.25
C PHE A 93 12.79 5.03 -2.97
N ARG A 94 14.00 5.57 -2.77
CA ARG A 94 14.43 6.81 -3.45
C ARG A 94 14.54 6.68 -4.99
N LEU A 95 14.62 5.45 -5.50
CA LEU A 95 14.69 5.18 -6.94
C LEU A 95 13.30 4.94 -7.53
N VAL A 96 12.41 4.25 -6.80
CA VAL A 96 11.10 3.83 -7.31
C VAL A 96 9.99 4.87 -7.06
N TYR A 97 10.02 5.62 -5.95
CA TYR A 97 9.00 6.64 -5.69
C TYR A 97 8.95 7.76 -6.73
N PRO A 98 10.06 8.31 -7.26
CA PRO A 98 10.01 9.28 -8.36
C PRO A 98 9.38 8.72 -9.63
N VAL A 99 9.50 7.40 -9.88
CA VAL A 99 8.82 6.73 -10.99
C VAL A 99 7.32 6.70 -10.73
N ILE A 100 6.89 6.20 -9.57
CA ILE A 100 5.47 6.10 -9.20
C ILE A 100 4.82 7.49 -9.22
N GLU A 101 5.52 8.53 -8.75
CA GLU A 101 5.05 9.92 -8.74
C GLU A 101 4.69 10.44 -10.14
N ARG A 102 5.45 10.06 -11.18
CA ARG A 102 5.13 10.46 -12.56
C ARG A 102 3.77 9.95 -13.04
N TYR A 103 3.33 8.79 -12.52
CA TYR A 103 2.05 8.15 -12.88
C TYR A 103 0.93 8.54 -11.94
N LEU A 104 1.19 8.64 -10.65
CA LEU A 104 0.18 8.72 -9.59
C LEU A 104 0.23 10.02 -8.77
N GLY A 105 1.17 10.94 -9.02
CA GLY A 105 1.31 12.17 -8.25
C GLY A 105 0.06 13.06 -8.26
N MET A 106 -0.70 13.04 -9.35
CA MET A 106 -1.99 13.76 -9.42
C MET A 106 -3.17 12.94 -8.85
N VAL A 107 -2.98 11.63 -8.63
CA VAL A 107 -4.01 10.73 -8.07
C VAL A 107 -3.97 10.76 -6.56
N ASN A 108 -2.78 10.85 -5.99
CA ASN A 108 -2.52 10.85 -4.55
C ASN A 108 -3.19 9.66 -3.84
N PRO A 109 -2.92 8.41 -4.20
CA PRO A 109 -3.43 7.27 -3.45
C PRO A 109 -2.79 7.22 -2.05
N VAL A 110 -3.41 6.53 -1.11
CA VAL A 110 -2.70 6.16 0.12
C VAL A 110 -1.61 5.15 -0.20
N SER A 111 -0.47 5.26 0.46
CA SER A 111 0.71 4.42 0.21
C SER A 111 1.22 3.78 1.48
N THR A 112 1.72 2.54 1.35
CA THR A 112 2.46 1.83 2.39
C THR A 112 3.72 1.25 1.75
N GLY A 113 4.90 1.67 2.23
CA GLY A 113 6.20 1.19 1.76
C GLY A 113 6.78 0.16 2.73
N LEU A 114 7.18 -0.99 2.22
CA LEU A 114 7.70 -2.11 3.00
C LEU A 114 9.00 -2.63 2.42
N VAL A 115 10.00 -2.83 3.27
CA VAL A 115 11.21 -3.58 2.93
C VAL A 115 10.95 -5.04 3.31
N ILE A 116 11.11 -5.94 2.34
CA ILE A 116 10.92 -7.38 2.51
C ILE A 116 12.18 -8.13 2.10
N THR A 117 12.34 -9.36 2.60
CA THR A 117 13.53 -10.19 2.34
C THR A 117 13.68 -10.52 0.87
N GLU A 118 12.60 -10.98 0.23
CA GLU A 118 12.60 -11.44 -1.17
C GLU A 118 11.20 -11.26 -1.78
N LEU A 119 11.15 -11.12 -3.10
CA LEU A 119 9.95 -11.23 -3.93
C LEU A 119 9.89 -12.61 -4.59
N ALA A 120 8.96 -12.81 -5.51
CA ALA A 120 8.74 -14.11 -6.15
C ALA A 120 9.96 -14.67 -6.91
N ARG A 121 10.96 -13.84 -7.19
CA ARG A 121 12.25 -14.21 -7.80
C ARG A 121 13.35 -13.31 -7.25
N PRO A 122 14.57 -13.85 -7.11
CA PRO A 122 15.70 -13.10 -6.54
C PRO A 122 16.12 -11.86 -7.39
N GLU A 123 15.78 -11.85 -8.69
CA GLU A 123 16.10 -10.72 -9.58
C GLU A 123 15.04 -9.61 -9.54
N ILE A 124 13.93 -9.83 -8.84
CA ILE A 124 12.87 -8.82 -8.66
C ILE A 124 13.16 -8.04 -7.39
N ASP A 125 13.40 -6.76 -7.54
CA ASP A 125 13.71 -5.82 -6.45
C ASP A 125 12.54 -4.92 -6.08
N PHE A 126 11.49 -4.90 -6.91
CA PHE A 126 10.33 -4.03 -6.77
C PHE A 126 9.03 -4.74 -7.14
N GLU A 127 8.00 -4.54 -6.31
CA GLU A 127 6.61 -4.90 -6.60
C GLU A 127 5.66 -3.83 -6.08
N ILE A 128 4.56 -3.61 -6.80
CA ILE A 128 3.49 -2.71 -6.38
C ILE A 128 2.14 -3.42 -6.46
N ASP A 129 1.40 -3.41 -5.33
CA ASP A 129 0.00 -3.81 -5.26
C ASP A 129 -0.90 -2.61 -5.44
N ILE A 130 -2.00 -2.79 -6.19
CA ILE A 130 -2.97 -1.74 -6.50
C ILE A 130 -4.36 -2.17 -6.07
N PHE A 131 -5.03 -1.26 -5.35
CA PHE A 131 -6.47 -1.35 -5.07
C PHE A 131 -7.16 -0.09 -5.59
N ALA A 132 -8.15 -0.26 -6.47
CA ALA A 132 -8.92 0.85 -7.02
C ALA A 132 -10.41 0.69 -6.75
N VAL A 133 -11.11 1.82 -6.62
CA VAL A 133 -12.57 1.89 -6.48
C VAL A 133 -13.08 2.93 -7.45
N ILE A 134 -13.90 2.50 -8.41
CA ILE A 134 -14.55 3.39 -9.38
C ILE A 134 -15.62 4.19 -8.64
N PRO A 135 -15.48 5.51 -8.50
CA PRO A 135 -16.46 6.31 -7.77
C PRO A 135 -17.77 6.41 -8.54
N GLU A 136 -18.89 6.37 -7.84
CA GLU A 136 -20.24 6.53 -8.44
C GLU A 136 -20.41 7.91 -9.09
N ASN A 137 -19.72 8.91 -8.55
CA ASN A 137 -19.65 10.27 -9.09
C ASN A 137 -18.38 10.96 -8.53
N VAL A 138 -18.06 12.15 -9.02
CA VAL A 138 -16.83 12.90 -8.63
C VAL A 138 -16.79 13.19 -7.13
N GLU A 139 -17.93 13.43 -6.49
CA GLU A 139 -18.02 13.75 -5.06
C GLU A 139 -17.88 12.51 -4.17
N ALA A 140 -18.04 11.32 -4.73
CA ALA A 140 -17.95 10.04 -4.01
C ALA A 140 -16.50 9.68 -3.65
N LYS A 141 -15.49 10.36 -4.22
CA LYS A 141 -14.08 10.21 -3.84
C LYS A 141 -13.58 11.45 -3.10
N LYS A 142 -13.13 11.26 -1.86
CA LYS A 142 -12.51 12.28 -1.02
C LYS A 142 -11.10 11.86 -0.64
N THR A 143 -10.14 12.74 -0.91
CA THR A 143 -8.73 12.53 -0.60
C THR A 143 -8.25 13.63 0.33
N ILE A 144 -7.58 13.27 1.43
CA ILE A 144 -6.94 14.23 2.34
C ILE A 144 -5.44 13.98 2.29
N LEU A 145 -4.71 15.01 1.90
CA LEU A 145 -3.25 15.00 1.88
C LEU A 145 -2.71 15.39 3.25
N THR A 146 -1.65 14.75 3.67
CA THR A 146 -0.86 15.22 4.80
C THR A 146 0.22 16.16 4.30
N PRO A 147 0.19 17.45 4.67
CA PRO A 147 1.07 18.47 4.09
C PRO A 147 2.56 18.22 4.32
N ASN A 148 2.94 17.39 5.26
CA ASN A 148 4.30 17.30 5.77
C ASN A 148 4.98 15.92 5.60
N TYR A 149 4.31 14.93 5.02
CA TYR A 149 4.94 13.63 4.74
C TYR A 149 5.98 13.68 3.61
N THR A 150 6.01 14.77 2.85
CA THR A 150 6.73 14.87 1.58
C THR A 150 8.12 15.49 1.68
N LYS A 151 8.54 15.95 2.87
CA LYS A 151 9.87 16.60 3.00
C LYS A 151 10.54 16.16 4.29
N ASP A 152 11.20 15.03 4.26
CA ASP A 152 12.30 14.82 5.16
C ASP A 152 13.47 15.69 4.68
N SER A 153 13.56 16.89 5.26
CA SER A 153 14.59 17.89 4.94
C SER A 153 16.01 17.41 5.30
N GLU A 154 16.15 16.33 6.05
CA GLU A 154 17.45 15.79 6.46
C GLU A 154 17.96 14.71 5.50
N THR A 155 17.07 13.95 4.85
CA THR A 155 17.49 12.85 3.95
C THR A 155 17.40 13.19 2.46
N GLY A 156 16.75 14.30 2.09
CA GLY A 156 16.54 14.68 0.70
C GLY A 156 15.64 13.68 -0.08
N ASN A 157 14.95 12.79 0.62
CA ASN A 157 13.99 11.89 0.04
C ASN A 157 12.69 12.68 -0.20
N ASP A 158 12.42 12.98 -1.46
CA ASP A 158 11.09 13.32 -1.90
C ASP A 158 10.26 12.03 -1.80
N SER A 159 9.62 11.82 -0.64
CA SER A 159 8.63 10.75 -0.51
C SER A 159 7.47 11.03 -1.47
N LEU A 160 6.87 9.96 -1.99
CA LEU A 160 5.67 10.04 -2.82
C LEU A 160 4.68 11.02 -2.17
N SER A 161 4.21 12.00 -2.93
CA SER A 161 3.06 12.82 -2.54
C SER A 161 1.85 11.89 -2.43
N SER A 162 1.58 11.42 -1.22
CA SER A 162 0.51 10.47 -0.96
C SER A 162 -0.54 11.05 -0.03
N ALA A 163 -1.78 10.56 -0.16
CA ALA A 163 -2.82 10.89 0.78
C ALA A 163 -2.57 10.19 2.13
N ALA A 164 -2.99 10.82 3.22
CA ALA A 164 -3.13 10.16 4.50
C ALA A 164 -4.33 9.23 4.53
N ILE A 165 -5.41 9.64 3.85
CA ILE A 165 -6.66 8.91 3.76
C ILE A 165 -7.35 9.17 2.42
N VAL A 166 -7.91 8.10 1.84
CA VAL A 166 -8.80 8.16 0.68
C VAL A 166 -10.11 7.47 1.04
N ARG A 167 -11.22 8.16 0.86
CA ARG A 167 -12.55 7.56 0.82
C ARG A 167 -13.04 7.52 -0.62
N SER A 168 -13.54 6.36 -1.07
CA SER A 168 -14.22 6.22 -2.35
C SER A 168 -15.47 5.37 -2.16
N ASN A 169 -16.62 5.92 -2.52
CA ASN A 169 -17.94 5.37 -2.18
C ASN A 169 -18.05 5.10 -0.66
N SER A 170 -18.31 3.86 -0.28
CA SER A 170 -18.38 3.43 1.12
C SER A 170 -17.03 2.99 1.71
N LEU A 171 -15.98 2.83 0.92
CA LEU A 171 -14.69 2.33 1.39
C LEU A 171 -13.75 3.46 1.77
N ILE A 172 -13.00 3.23 2.84
CA ILE A 172 -12.01 4.16 3.38
C ILE A 172 -10.67 3.43 3.53
N PHE A 173 -9.62 4.02 2.99
CA PHE A 173 -8.25 3.51 3.02
C PHE A 173 -7.35 4.52 3.72
N LEU A 174 -6.53 4.10 4.66
CA LEU A 174 -5.48 4.91 5.24
C LEU A 174 -4.12 4.43 4.73
N SER A 175 -3.19 5.39 4.55
CA SER A 175 -1.77 5.07 4.40
C SER A 175 -1.24 4.39 5.66
N GLY A 176 -0.11 3.73 5.58
CA GLY A 176 0.56 3.19 6.75
C GLY A 176 0.77 4.28 7.81
N GLN A 177 0.02 4.20 8.91
CA GLN A 177 0.18 5.14 10.02
C GLN A 177 1.31 4.66 10.92
N THR A 178 2.21 5.57 11.30
CA THR A 178 3.48 5.28 11.97
C THR A 178 3.70 6.17 13.20
N GLY A 179 4.96 6.34 13.58
CA GLY A 179 5.37 7.35 14.58
C GLY A 179 5.22 8.80 14.09
N TYR A 180 5.00 9.08 12.80
CA TYR A 180 4.72 10.43 12.33
C TYR A 180 3.30 10.87 12.73
N ASN A 181 3.18 12.04 13.35
CA ASN A 181 1.88 12.65 13.59
C ASN A 181 1.41 13.45 12.37
N LEU A 182 0.16 13.95 12.40
CA LEU A 182 -0.44 14.70 11.30
C LEU A 182 0.24 16.05 11.02
N SER A 183 1.18 16.49 11.86
CA SER A 183 2.01 17.67 11.63
C SER A 183 3.41 17.33 11.10
N GLY A 184 3.68 16.04 10.79
CA GLY A 184 4.96 15.57 10.28
C GLY A 184 6.07 15.41 11.34
N VAL A 185 5.72 15.52 12.63
CA VAL A 185 6.68 15.31 13.72
C VAL A 185 6.73 13.83 14.07
N PHE A 186 7.94 13.27 14.14
CA PHE A 186 8.15 11.89 14.55
C PHE A 186 8.07 11.73 16.07
N VAL A 187 7.24 10.80 16.53
CA VAL A 187 6.98 10.49 17.94
C VAL A 187 7.39 9.05 18.22
N GLY A 188 8.08 8.83 19.33
CA GLY A 188 8.41 7.47 19.77
C GLY A 188 9.64 6.88 19.07
N GLU A 189 10.67 7.67 18.78
CA GLU A 189 11.96 7.13 18.32
C GLU A 189 12.47 6.06 19.30
N ASN A 190 12.83 4.88 18.78
CA ASN A 190 13.20 3.69 19.56
C ASN A 190 12.13 3.22 20.56
N ASN A 191 10.87 3.60 20.36
CA ASN A 191 9.75 3.20 21.20
C ASN A 191 8.53 2.79 20.35
N PRO A 192 8.46 1.54 19.89
CA PRO A 192 7.40 1.06 19.00
C PRO A 192 5.98 1.17 19.61
N ALA A 193 5.86 1.10 20.95
CA ALA A 193 4.56 1.31 21.62
C ALA A 193 4.09 2.77 21.49
N ALA A 194 5.00 3.74 21.65
CA ALA A 194 4.67 5.15 21.45
C ALA A 194 4.37 5.46 19.97
N GLN A 195 5.05 4.80 19.03
CA GLN A 195 4.70 4.90 17.61
C GLN A 195 3.29 4.34 17.34
N ALA A 196 2.95 3.19 17.91
CA ALA A 196 1.62 2.59 17.79
C ALA A 196 0.52 3.49 18.38
N ASP A 197 0.76 4.11 19.55
CA ASP A 197 -0.19 5.03 20.17
C ASP A 197 -0.43 6.27 19.32
N ASN A 198 0.65 6.87 18.79
CA ASN A 198 0.55 7.99 17.87
C ASN A 198 -0.20 7.61 16.59
N ALA A 199 0.14 6.48 15.98
CA ALA A 199 -0.52 5.97 14.78
C ALA A 199 -2.03 5.79 14.97
N MET A 200 -2.46 5.23 16.10
CA MET A 200 -3.88 5.04 16.40
C MET A 200 -4.63 6.35 16.67
N LYS A 201 -3.96 7.35 17.22
CA LYS A 201 -4.52 8.72 17.33
C LYS A 201 -4.72 9.35 15.95
N CYS A 202 -3.75 9.19 15.06
CA CYS A 202 -3.89 9.64 13.66
C CYS A 202 -5.02 8.90 12.94
N VAL A 203 -5.13 7.57 13.09
CA VAL A 203 -6.22 6.77 12.51
C VAL A 203 -7.58 7.34 12.91
N ARG A 204 -7.82 7.56 14.20
CA ARG A 204 -9.08 8.11 14.70
C ARG A 204 -9.41 9.45 14.05
N HIS A 205 -8.45 10.38 14.07
CA HIS A 205 -8.66 11.73 13.53
C HIS A 205 -8.95 11.70 12.03
N LEU A 206 -8.18 10.93 11.26
CA LEU A 206 -8.36 10.82 9.81
C LEU A 206 -9.71 10.19 9.44
N LEU A 207 -10.17 9.17 10.17
CA LEU A 207 -11.51 8.59 9.95
C LEU A 207 -12.60 9.64 10.15
N GLU A 208 -12.54 10.42 11.24
CA GLU A 208 -13.51 11.48 11.55
C GLU A 208 -13.56 12.56 10.45
N GLU A 209 -12.42 12.94 9.85
CA GLU A 209 -12.37 13.93 8.76
C GLU A 209 -13.12 13.50 7.48
N VAL A 210 -13.24 12.20 7.22
CA VAL A 210 -13.99 11.68 6.06
C VAL A 210 -15.38 11.17 6.44
N GLY A 211 -15.82 11.41 7.68
CA GLY A 211 -17.14 11.02 8.18
C GLY A 211 -17.24 9.56 8.64
N GLY A 212 -16.10 8.90 8.88
CA GLY A 212 -16.01 7.57 9.49
C GLY A 212 -15.72 7.64 10.98
N GLN A 213 -15.69 6.51 11.62
CA GLN A 213 -15.38 6.34 13.04
C GLN A 213 -14.64 5.04 13.29
N MET A 214 -14.10 4.85 14.49
CA MET A 214 -13.34 3.63 14.82
C MET A 214 -14.14 2.35 14.63
N ASP A 215 -15.45 2.35 14.88
CA ASP A 215 -16.32 1.18 14.71
C ASP A 215 -16.53 0.79 13.25
N ASP A 216 -16.21 1.66 12.29
CA ASP A 216 -16.27 1.37 10.87
C ASP A 216 -15.05 0.57 10.37
N ILE A 217 -14.00 0.40 11.20
CA ILE A 217 -12.80 -0.35 10.83
C ILE A 217 -13.16 -1.82 10.64
N CYS A 218 -12.97 -2.29 9.40
CA CYS A 218 -13.19 -3.69 9.02
C CYS A 218 -11.91 -4.52 9.16
N LYS A 219 -10.78 -3.96 8.72
CA LYS A 219 -9.51 -4.68 8.68
C LYS A 219 -8.34 -3.78 9.07
N VAL A 220 -7.40 -4.37 9.81
CA VAL A 220 -6.09 -3.79 10.06
C VAL A 220 -4.98 -4.74 9.64
N ILE A 221 -3.89 -4.18 9.12
CA ILE A 221 -2.63 -4.90 8.91
C ILE A 221 -1.56 -4.14 9.68
N THR A 222 -0.91 -4.83 10.60
CA THR A 222 0.18 -4.25 11.40
C THR A 222 1.52 -4.79 10.92
N TYR A 223 2.47 -3.90 10.79
CA TYR A 223 3.84 -4.21 10.41
C TYR A 223 4.77 -3.76 11.54
N ILE A 224 5.67 -4.65 11.93
CA ILE A 224 6.71 -4.39 12.93
C ILE A 224 8.06 -4.82 12.38
N ARG A 225 9.12 -4.09 12.72
CA ARG A 225 10.47 -4.40 12.27
C ARG A 225 11.12 -5.55 13.05
N ASP A 226 10.66 -5.79 14.26
CA ASP A 226 11.19 -6.86 15.12
C ASP A 226 10.04 -7.55 15.86
N VAL A 227 10.09 -8.89 15.96
CA VAL A 227 9.07 -9.69 16.63
C VAL A 227 8.94 -9.34 18.12
N SER A 228 10.00 -8.88 18.77
CA SER A 228 10.01 -8.45 20.17
C SER A 228 9.13 -7.22 20.43
N PHE A 229 8.83 -6.43 19.41
CA PHE A 229 7.94 -5.25 19.51
C PHE A 229 6.45 -5.63 19.62
N ARG A 230 6.12 -6.88 19.29
CA ARG A 230 4.72 -7.33 19.18
C ARG A 230 3.92 -7.11 20.47
N GLU A 231 4.43 -7.55 21.60
CA GLU A 231 3.66 -7.45 22.86
C GLU A 231 3.36 -5.99 23.22
N ALA A 232 4.36 -5.12 23.15
CA ALA A 232 4.22 -3.72 23.53
C ALA A 232 3.24 -2.97 22.58
N THR A 233 3.36 -3.18 21.26
CA THR A 233 2.49 -2.55 20.27
C THR A 233 1.05 -3.07 20.35
N TYR A 234 0.86 -4.37 20.49
CA TYR A 234 -0.49 -4.97 20.55
C TYR A 234 -1.25 -4.63 21.83
N ARG A 235 -0.58 -4.36 22.95
CA ARG A 235 -1.23 -3.80 24.14
C ARG A 235 -1.86 -2.44 23.85
N VAL A 236 -1.13 -1.57 23.16
CA VAL A 236 -1.64 -0.25 22.72
C VAL A 236 -2.82 -0.42 21.77
N LEU A 237 -2.69 -1.28 20.74
CA LEU A 237 -3.78 -1.53 19.80
C LEU A 237 -5.04 -2.04 20.49
N ALA A 238 -4.90 -2.94 21.49
CA ALA A 238 -6.02 -3.47 22.24
C ALA A 238 -6.78 -2.39 23.04
N GLU A 239 -6.08 -1.36 23.51
CA GLU A 239 -6.70 -0.21 24.19
C GLU A 239 -7.49 0.66 23.21
N HIS A 240 -6.87 1.04 22.09
CA HIS A 240 -7.51 1.90 21.07
C HIS A 240 -8.68 1.22 20.35
N MET A 241 -8.59 -0.10 20.14
CA MET A 241 -9.61 -0.89 19.43
C MET A 241 -10.58 -1.62 20.35
N ARG A 242 -10.65 -1.23 21.62
CA ARG A 242 -11.59 -1.84 22.57
C ARG A 242 -13.03 -1.66 22.09
N GLY A 243 -13.68 -2.77 21.75
CA GLY A 243 -15.05 -2.79 21.21
C GLY A 243 -15.13 -2.87 19.67
N VAL A 244 -14.15 -2.38 18.93
CA VAL A 244 -14.14 -2.35 17.45
C VAL A 244 -14.06 -3.76 16.84
N LYS A 245 -13.15 -4.60 17.32
CA LYS A 245 -12.96 -6.01 16.91
C LYS A 245 -12.79 -6.22 15.39
N PRO A 246 -11.89 -5.49 14.70
CA PRO A 246 -11.63 -5.69 13.29
C PRO A 246 -10.96 -7.04 13.02
N VAL A 247 -10.97 -7.50 11.76
CA VAL A 247 -10.04 -8.57 11.37
C VAL A 247 -8.62 -8.03 11.31
N SER A 248 -7.64 -8.83 11.74
CA SER A 248 -6.26 -8.37 11.90
C SER A 248 -5.25 -9.33 11.26
N THR A 249 -4.22 -8.76 10.63
CA THR A 249 -3.03 -9.46 10.17
C THR A 249 -1.81 -8.74 10.76
N GLY A 250 -0.86 -9.50 11.32
CA GLY A 250 0.40 -8.94 11.84
C GLY A 250 1.60 -9.56 11.14
N LEU A 251 2.47 -8.72 10.61
CA LEU A 251 3.65 -9.11 9.84
C LEU A 251 4.92 -8.53 10.48
N VAL A 252 6.01 -9.27 10.37
CA VAL A 252 7.37 -8.76 10.61
C VAL A 252 7.98 -8.46 9.25
N VAL A 253 8.53 -7.27 9.08
CA VAL A 253 9.16 -6.78 7.85
C VAL A 253 10.61 -6.40 8.11
N GLU A 254 11.44 -6.36 7.08
CA GLU A 254 12.85 -5.97 7.22
C GLU A 254 13.01 -4.48 7.54
N GLY A 255 12.03 -3.64 7.11
CA GLY A 255 12.05 -2.21 7.37
C GLY A 255 10.97 -1.44 6.63
N PHE A 256 11.13 -0.13 6.66
CA PHE A 256 10.24 0.85 6.05
C PHE A 256 11.08 1.84 5.23
N ASP A 257 10.43 2.83 4.66
CA ASP A 257 11.06 3.93 3.92
C ASP A 257 11.87 4.90 4.81
N ASN A 258 11.70 4.82 6.13
CA ASN A 258 12.50 5.55 7.11
C ASN A 258 12.95 4.62 8.24
N GLU A 259 14.24 4.66 8.58
CA GLU A 259 14.87 3.80 9.57
C GLU A 259 14.38 4.00 11.02
N LYS A 260 13.75 5.15 11.33
CA LYS A 260 13.15 5.44 12.64
C LYS A 260 11.83 4.69 12.87
N ILE A 261 11.22 4.18 11.81
CA ILE A 261 9.92 3.51 11.88
C ILE A 261 10.12 2.06 12.35
N ASP A 262 9.55 1.74 13.49
CA ASP A 262 9.51 0.39 14.07
C ASP A 262 8.13 -0.26 13.95
N PHE A 263 7.11 0.57 13.72
CA PHE A 263 5.70 0.18 13.66
C PHE A 263 4.94 0.94 12.59
N SER A 264 4.12 0.23 11.84
CA SER A 264 3.14 0.80 10.91
C SER A 264 1.82 0.03 10.96
N ILE A 265 0.71 0.71 10.69
CA ILE A 265 -0.61 0.09 10.61
C ILE A 265 -1.38 0.61 9.40
N ASP A 266 -1.84 -0.32 8.58
CA ASP A 266 -2.83 -0.08 7.52
C ASP A 266 -4.23 -0.28 8.05
N VAL A 267 -5.15 0.57 7.62
CA VAL A 267 -6.56 0.48 7.99
C VAL A 267 -7.44 0.49 6.75
N LEU A 268 -8.38 -0.45 6.70
CA LEU A 268 -9.51 -0.48 5.78
C LEU A 268 -10.79 -0.38 6.58
N ALA A 269 -11.61 0.63 6.28
CA ALA A 269 -12.91 0.84 6.90
C ALA A 269 -14.02 0.93 5.85
N ALA A 270 -15.28 0.77 6.28
CA ALA A 270 -16.46 0.88 5.41
C ALA A 270 -17.62 1.54 6.17
N ILE A 271 -18.29 2.51 5.53
CA ILE A 271 -19.44 3.27 6.05
C ILE A 271 -20.66 3.15 5.15
#